data_865c19caf88dcb4f18191d3d9eecab06
#
_entry.id   865c19caf88dcb4f18191d3d9eecab06
#
_cell.length_a   1.000
_cell.length_b   1.000
_cell.length_c   1.000
_cell.angle_alpha   90.00
_cell.angle_beta   90.00
_cell.angle_gamma   90.00
#
_symmetry.space_group_name_H-M   'P 1'
#
loop_
_entity.id
_entity.type
_entity.pdbx_description
1 polymer ?
#
loop_
_entity_poly.entity_id
_entity_poly.type
_entity_poly.pdbx_seq_one_letter_code
_entity_poly.pdbx_strand_id
1 'polypeptide(L)'
;MPKKGRRSVVPYEKKTQLPAVIATPLGDLDAFIRAANAAPLLTAEEERKYAVALRDKGDVNAAQALVISHLRLVISVARGYLGYGLPHADLIQEGNIGLMKAIKHFDPDRGVRLMTFAVHWIRAEIQDYVVKNWRLVKLATTKNQRKLFFNLRQMKESDKALTYGEAQKIAETLEVKPQEVLDMEERMTGGETSIDGPVNDDDDNPTFSPIDWLSRDEDGPMHQMEALSREKLSREGLKKALDALDERSRRVIEARWLKTDAEDNAAPATLQELAAELGVSAERVRQIEKKALLTMRSALAGERDAIIDSD
;
A
#
# COMPACT_ATOMS: atom_id res chain seq x y z
N MET A 1 57.06 5.59 51.18
CA MET A 1 56.35 4.50 50.49
C MET A 1 54.90 4.50 50.91
N PRO A 2 53.93 4.89 50.07
CA PRO A 2 52.53 4.85 50.40
C PRO A 2 51.93 3.48 50.09
N LYS A 3 51.18 2.92 51.05
CA LYS A 3 50.51 1.61 50.97
C LYS A 3 49.35 1.68 49.95
N LYS A 4 49.40 0.79 48.94
CA LYS A 4 48.30 0.55 48.00
C LYS A 4 47.06 0.07 48.75
N GLY A 5 45.96 0.89 48.73
CA GLY A 5 44.65 0.50 49.22
C GLY A 5 44.11 -0.66 48.41
N ARG A 6 43.74 -1.75 49.06
CA ARG A 6 42.97 -2.87 48.51
C ARG A 6 41.58 -2.35 48.14
N ARG A 7 41.28 -2.35 46.85
CA ARG A 7 39.92 -2.24 46.34
C ARG A 7 39.16 -3.47 46.85
N SER A 8 38.17 -3.23 47.72
CA SER A 8 37.18 -4.23 48.11
C SER A 8 36.38 -4.63 46.90
N VAL A 9 36.54 -5.86 46.46
CA VAL A 9 35.67 -6.51 45.47
C VAL A 9 34.34 -6.69 46.19
N VAL A 10 33.34 -5.90 45.82
CA VAL A 10 31.94 -6.12 46.22
C VAL A 10 31.54 -7.47 45.62
N PRO A 11 31.08 -8.45 46.42
CA PRO A 11 30.60 -9.71 45.86
C PRO A 11 29.39 -9.44 44.97
N TYR A 12 29.45 -9.88 43.73
CA TYR A 12 28.37 -9.91 42.77
C TYR A 12 27.35 -10.98 43.27
N GLU A 13 26.44 -10.58 44.13
CA GLU A 13 25.43 -11.48 44.65
C GLU A 13 24.25 -11.59 43.69
N LYS A 14 23.92 -12.85 43.47
CA LYS A 14 22.76 -13.40 42.79
C LYS A 14 22.75 -13.19 41.26
N LYS A 15 23.33 -14.17 40.57
CA LYS A 15 22.79 -14.60 39.27
C LYS A 15 21.30 -14.78 39.46
N THR A 16 20.52 -13.78 39.08
CA THR A 16 19.08 -13.93 38.86
C THR A 16 18.98 -15.03 37.82
N GLN A 17 18.67 -16.24 38.24
CA GLN A 17 18.35 -17.30 37.30
C GLN A 17 17.17 -16.76 36.49
N LEU A 18 17.44 -16.46 35.24
CA LEU A 18 16.41 -16.08 34.29
C LEU A 18 15.33 -17.15 34.34
N PRO A 19 14.08 -16.80 34.64
CA PRO A 19 13.02 -17.78 34.61
C PRO A 19 13.07 -18.48 33.25
N ALA A 20 12.80 -19.78 33.26
CA ALA A 20 12.83 -20.67 32.09
C ALA A 20 11.87 -20.29 30.93
N VAL A 21 11.41 -19.04 30.89
CA VAL A 21 10.60 -18.43 29.82
C VAL A 21 11.22 -18.61 28.46
N ILE A 22 12.57 -18.71 28.40
CA ILE A 22 13.30 -18.91 27.15
C ILE A 22 13.44 -20.39 26.79
N ALA A 23 13.19 -21.31 27.72
CA ALA A 23 13.34 -22.75 27.54
C ALA A 23 12.04 -23.50 27.20
N THR A 24 10.93 -22.78 26.99
CA THR A 24 9.68 -23.41 26.54
C THR A 24 9.83 -23.87 25.09
N PRO A 25 9.32 -25.08 24.73
CA PRO A 25 9.31 -25.53 23.35
C PRO A 25 8.69 -24.47 22.44
N LEU A 26 9.37 -24.12 21.35
CA LEU A 26 8.85 -23.25 20.32
C LEU A 26 7.52 -23.84 19.82
N GLY A 27 6.38 -23.19 20.18
CA GLY A 27 5.06 -23.60 19.73
C GLY A 27 3.96 -23.66 20.80
N ASP A 28 4.32 -23.69 22.12
CA ASP A 28 3.30 -23.64 23.19
C ASP A 28 3.10 -22.19 23.69
N LEU A 29 2.09 -21.52 23.11
CA LEU A 29 1.71 -20.17 23.49
C LEU A 29 1.25 -20.09 24.95
N ASP A 30 0.53 -21.10 25.43
CA ASP A 30 0.01 -21.12 26.79
C ASP A 30 1.12 -21.29 27.81
N ALA A 31 2.16 -22.10 27.49
CA ALA A 31 3.35 -22.20 28.34
C ALA A 31 4.10 -20.86 28.41
N PHE A 32 4.23 -20.16 27.27
CA PHE A 32 4.82 -18.81 27.23
C PHE A 32 4.03 -17.82 28.12
N ILE A 33 2.70 -17.78 27.99
CA ILE A 33 1.83 -16.92 28.77
C ILE A 33 1.94 -17.24 30.27
N ARG A 34 1.96 -18.52 30.65
CA ARG A 34 2.16 -18.94 32.05
C ARG A 34 3.49 -18.48 32.59
N ALA A 35 4.57 -18.69 31.84
CA ALA A 35 5.91 -18.27 32.22
C ALA A 35 6.06 -16.75 32.35
N ALA A 36 5.51 -15.99 31.41
CA ALA A 36 5.47 -14.53 31.47
C ALA A 36 4.67 -14.00 32.68
N ASN A 37 3.58 -14.66 33.03
CA ASN A 37 2.79 -14.31 34.21
C ASN A 37 3.47 -14.71 35.53
N ALA A 38 4.33 -15.70 35.55
CA ALA A 38 5.10 -16.11 36.71
C ALA A 38 6.34 -15.22 36.97
N ALA A 39 6.74 -14.43 35.98
CA ALA A 39 7.88 -13.51 36.10
C ALA A 39 7.67 -12.49 37.23
N PRO A 40 8.71 -12.22 38.04
CA PRO A 40 8.62 -11.25 39.15
C PRO A 40 8.42 -9.83 38.64
N LEU A 41 7.58 -9.07 39.33
CA LEU A 41 7.39 -7.66 39.03
C LEU A 41 8.54 -6.87 39.68
N LEU A 42 9.06 -5.90 38.95
CA LEU A 42 10.09 -5.00 39.45
C LEU A 42 9.47 -3.85 40.25
N THR A 43 10.13 -3.50 41.36
CA THR A 43 9.84 -2.26 42.08
C THR A 43 10.31 -1.06 41.29
N ALA A 44 9.85 0.14 41.62
CA ALA A 44 10.26 1.37 40.94
C ALA A 44 11.77 1.63 41.05
N GLU A 45 12.36 1.26 42.17
CA GLU A 45 13.79 1.41 42.41
C GLU A 45 14.64 0.42 41.56
N GLU A 46 14.20 -0.83 41.48
CA GLU A 46 14.84 -1.85 40.65
C GLU A 46 14.72 -1.51 39.16
N GLU A 47 13.55 -1.08 38.72
CA GLU A 47 13.29 -0.62 37.36
C GLU A 47 14.27 0.51 36.98
N ARG A 48 14.36 1.53 37.85
CA ARG A 48 15.31 2.64 37.64
C ARG A 48 16.76 2.17 37.64
N LYS A 49 17.15 1.28 38.55
CA LYS A 49 18.50 0.71 38.60
C LYS A 49 18.88 0.00 37.32
N TYR A 50 17.98 -0.86 36.79
CA TYR A 50 18.21 -1.56 35.51
C TYR A 50 18.22 -0.61 34.32
N ALA A 51 17.31 0.38 34.29
CA ALA A 51 17.28 1.37 33.23
C ALA A 51 18.55 2.24 33.18
N VAL A 52 19.08 2.67 34.33
CA VAL A 52 20.36 3.38 34.41
C VAL A 52 21.53 2.48 33.99
N ALA A 53 21.55 1.22 34.44
CA ALA A 53 22.60 0.27 34.05
C ALA A 53 22.61 0.02 32.52
N LEU A 54 21.42 -0.04 31.92
CA LEU A 54 21.30 -0.16 30.47
C LEU A 54 21.79 1.09 29.73
N ARG A 55 21.36 2.28 30.17
CA ARG A 55 21.73 3.57 29.56
C ARG A 55 23.23 3.83 29.64
N ASP A 56 23.82 3.68 30.83
CA ASP A 56 25.18 4.13 31.11
C ASP A 56 26.23 3.07 30.74
N LYS A 57 25.87 1.79 30.81
CA LYS A 57 26.82 0.66 30.59
C LYS A 57 26.47 -0.22 29.42
N GLY A 58 25.28 -0.05 28.79
CA GLY A 58 24.81 -0.95 27.76
C GLY A 58 24.58 -2.39 28.27
N ASP A 59 24.23 -2.58 29.54
CA ASP A 59 24.10 -3.90 30.14
C ASP A 59 22.90 -4.67 29.57
N VAL A 60 23.19 -5.68 28.78
CA VAL A 60 22.19 -6.56 28.14
C VAL A 60 21.40 -7.35 29.18
N ASN A 61 21.99 -7.73 30.33
CA ASN A 61 21.27 -8.45 31.37
C ASN A 61 20.22 -7.54 32.04
N ALA A 62 20.55 -6.26 32.19
CA ALA A 62 19.58 -5.27 32.70
C ALA A 62 18.41 -5.09 31.71
N ALA A 63 18.69 -5.01 30.40
CA ALA A 63 17.66 -4.96 29.37
C ALA A 63 16.77 -6.20 29.41
N GLN A 64 17.34 -7.38 29.53
CA GLN A 64 16.63 -8.64 29.60
C GLN A 64 15.71 -8.71 30.83
N ALA A 65 16.20 -8.27 32.00
CA ALA A 65 15.38 -8.20 33.21
C ALA A 65 14.18 -7.28 33.04
N LEU A 66 14.37 -6.10 32.40
CA LEU A 66 13.29 -5.17 32.09
C LEU A 66 12.26 -5.77 31.11
N VAL A 67 12.71 -6.47 30.06
CA VAL A 67 11.81 -7.13 29.10
C VAL A 67 10.96 -8.19 29.81
N ILE A 68 11.61 -9.14 30.51
CA ILE A 68 10.93 -10.29 31.13
C ILE A 68 9.87 -9.83 32.14
N SER A 69 10.18 -8.85 32.96
CA SER A 69 9.22 -8.32 33.98
C SER A 69 8.01 -7.63 33.37
N HIS A 70 8.11 -7.16 32.10
CA HIS A 70 7.02 -6.44 31.42
C HIS A 70 6.30 -7.25 30.35
N LEU A 71 6.67 -8.53 30.09
CA LEU A 71 5.97 -9.41 29.14
C LEU A 71 4.46 -9.53 29.43
N ARG A 72 4.10 -9.56 30.71
CA ARG A 72 2.69 -9.59 31.16
C ARG A 72 1.89 -8.39 30.62
N LEU A 73 2.50 -7.21 30.57
CA LEU A 73 1.89 -6.02 30.00
C LEU A 73 1.63 -6.19 28.49
N VAL A 74 2.62 -6.72 27.76
CA VAL A 74 2.48 -6.99 26.33
C VAL A 74 1.32 -7.94 26.05
N ILE A 75 1.23 -9.04 26.78
CA ILE A 75 0.14 -10.02 26.64
C ILE A 75 -1.21 -9.38 26.91
N SER A 76 -1.30 -8.54 27.96
CA SER A 76 -2.54 -7.83 28.29
C SER A 76 -2.99 -6.87 27.18
N VAL A 77 -2.04 -6.12 26.59
CA VAL A 77 -2.34 -5.21 25.46
C VAL A 77 -2.72 -6.01 24.22
N ALA A 78 -1.97 -7.07 23.87
CA ALA A 78 -2.21 -7.90 22.69
C ALA A 78 -3.60 -8.56 22.71
N ARG A 79 -4.11 -8.96 23.88
CA ARG A 79 -5.47 -9.51 24.02
C ARG A 79 -6.57 -8.56 23.51
N GLY A 80 -6.38 -7.26 23.63
CA GLY A 80 -7.33 -6.27 23.12
C GLY A 80 -7.46 -6.24 21.59
N TYR A 81 -6.55 -6.91 20.88
CA TYR A 81 -6.52 -6.95 19.40
C TYR A 81 -6.89 -8.31 18.82
N LEU A 82 -7.29 -9.29 19.63
CA LEU A 82 -7.72 -10.61 19.14
C LEU A 82 -8.92 -10.55 18.18
N GLY A 83 -9.79 -9.56 18.34
CA GLY A 83 -10.97 -9.36 17.49
C GLY A 83 -10.67 -9.04 16.01
N TYR A 84 -9.42 -8.85 15.64
CA TYR A 84 -9.01 -8.63 14.25
C TYR A 84 -8.68 -9.93 13.49
N GLY A 85 -8.77 -11.11 14.14
CA GLY A 85 -8.58 -12.41 13.49
C GLY A 85 -7.11 -12.79 13.21
N LEU A 86 -6.15 -12.03 13.75
CA LEU A 86 -4.73 -12.34 13.62
C LEU A 86 -4.24 -13.27 14.73
N PRO A 87 -3.21 -14.11 14.48
CA PRO A 87 -2.65 -15.03 15.47
C PRO A 87 -2.19 -14.31 16.73
N HIS A 88 -2.61 -14.78 17.90
CA HIS A 88 -2.25 -14.15 19.19
C HIS A 88 -0.75 -14.15 19.43
N ALA A 89 -0.05 -15.21 18.98
CA ALA A 89 1.41 -15.29 19.08
C ALA A 89 2.10 -14.12 18.36
N ASP A 90 1.65 -13.80 17.16
CA ASP A 90 2.23 -12.74 16.33
C ASP A 90 1.98 -11.37 16.97
N LEU A 91 0.76 -11.12 17.46
CA LEU A 91 0.43 -9.89 18.18
C LEU A 91 1.31 -9.69 19.41
N ILE A 92 1.63 -10.78 20.14
CA ILE A 92 2.53 -10.72 21.30
C ILE A 92 3.95 -10.41 20.83
N GLN A 93 4.45 -11.05 19.76
CA GLN A 93 5.82 -10.80 19.29
C GLN A 93 5.99 -9.37 18.78
N GLU A 94 5.04 -8.83 18.05
CA GLU A 94 5.06 -7.42 17.65
C GLU A 94 4.99 -6.48 18.87
N GLY A 95 4.17 -6.84 19.85
CA GLY A 95 4.15 -6.13 21.13
C GLY A 95 5.50 -6.18 21.87
N ASN A 96 6.22 -7.31 21.80
CA ASN A 96 7.58 -7.44 22.37
C ASN A 96 8.58 -6.54 21.64
N ILE A 97 8.46 -6.40 20.30
CA ILE A 97 9.26 -5.44 19.54
C ILE A 97 9.00 -4.02 20.03
N GLY A 98 7.72 -3.66 20.24
CA GLY A 98 7.32 -2.38 20.80
C GLY A 98 7.91 -2.14 22.21
N LEU A 99 7.87 -3.15 23.06
CA LEU A 99 8.48 -3.09 24.41
C LEU A 99 10.00 -2.88 24.32
N MET A 100 10.69 -3.59 23.45
CA MET A 100 12.15 -3.42 23.27
C MET A 100 12.50 -2.02 22.77
N LYS A 101 11.70 -1.46 21.83
CA LYS A 101 11.87 -0.08 21.39
C LYS A 101 11.63 0.91 22.52
N ALA A 102 10.61 0.68 23.35
CA ALA A 102 10.33 1.50 24.53
C ALA A 102 11.50 1.50 25.51
N ILE A 103 12.03 0.32 25.86
CA ILE A 103 13.16 0.20 26.79
C ILE A 103 14.39 0.93 26.25
N LYS A 104 14.66 0.87 24.95
CA LYS A 104 15.77 1.59 24.33
C LYS A 104 15.65 3.12 24.42
N HIS A 105 14.44 3.65 24.39
CA HIS A 105 14.17 5.10 24.45
C HIS A 105 13.74 5.59 25.83
N PHE A 106 13.70 4.70 26.81
CA PHE A 106 13.24 5.03 28.15
C PHE A 106 14.30 5.85 28.92
N ASP A 107 13.86 6.98 29.47
CA ASP A 107 14.69 7.83 30.32
C ASP A 107 14.20 7.72 31.78
N PRO A 108 14.99 7.07 32.66
CA PRO A 108 14.61 6.87 34.06
C PRO A 108 14.56 8.15 34.91
N ASP A 109 15.12 9.26 34.41
CA ASP A 109 15.18 10.50 35.15
C ASP A 109 13.92 11.37 34.98
N ARG A 110 13.02 11.01 34.07
CA ARG A 110 11.74 11.70 33.84
C ARG A 110 10.66 11.42 34.89
N GLY A 111 10.89 10.55 35.85
CA GLY A 111 9.95 10.23 36.91
C GLY A 111 8.70 9.45 36.51
N VAL A 112 8.65 8.93 35.28
CA VAL A 112 7.55 8.11 34.74
C VAL A 112 7.93 6.65 34.83
N ARG A 113 6.98 5.76 35.16
CA ARG A 113 7.21 4.29 35.13
C ARG A 113 7.35 3.77 33.69
N LEU A 114 8.22 2.79 33.51
CA LEU A 114 8.41 2.14 32.22
C LEU A 114 7.11 1.57 31.66
N MET A 115 6.28 1.00 32.49
CA MET A 115 4.97 0.47 32.10
C MET A 115 4.11 1.53 31.39
N THR A 116 4.01 2.74 31.96
CA THR A 116 3.22 3.83 31.38
C THR A 116 3.78 4.30 30.04
N PHE A 117 5.11 4.40 29.94
CA PHE A 117 5.78 4.78 28.70
C PHE A 117 5.67 3.68 27.62
N ALA A 118 5.87 2.41 27.99
CA ALA A 118 5.90 1.29 27.07
C ALA A 118 4.55 0.97 26.44
N VAL A 119 3.43 1.20 27.12
CA VAL A 119 2.08 0.93 26.57
C VAL A 119 1.86 1.61 25.21
N HIS A 120 2.35 2.84 25.04
CA HIS A 120 2.21 3.57 23.78
C HIS A 120 3.01 2.92 22.63
N TRP A 121 4.23 2.48 22.92
CA TRP A 121 5.08 1.79 21.94
C TRP A 121 4.55 0.41 21.57
N ILE A 122 4.14 -0.37 22.58
CA ILE A 122 3.53 -1.69 22.39
C ILE A 122 2.28 -1.58 21.51
N ARG A 123 1.39 -0.62 21.86
CA ARG A 123 0.16 -0.39 21.08
C ARG A 123 0.45 0.04 19.66
N ALA A 124 1.43 0.92 19.45
CA ALA A 124 1.78 1.40 18.13
C ALA A 124 2.28 0.27 17.21
N GLU A 125 3.16 -0.61 17.71
CA GLU A 125 3.66 -1.76 16.92
C GLU A 125 2.55 -2.76 16.61
N ILE A 126 1.73 -3.12 17.59
CA ILE A 126 0.60 -4.04 17.37
C ILE A 126 -0.38 -3.45 16.36
N GLN A 127 -0.71 -2.16 16.47
CA GLN A 127 -1.62 -1.49 15.53
C GLN A 127 -1.04 -1.42 14.12
N ASP A 128 0.24 -1.16 13.99
CA ASP A 128 0.90 -1.14 12.67
C ASP A 128 0.91 -2.53 12.02
N TYR A 129 1.17 -3.58 12.83
CA TYR A 129 1.08 -4.97 12.39
C TYR A 129 -0.35 -5.34 11.96
N VAL A 130 -1.36 -5.01 12.75
CA VAL A 130 -2.77 -5.27 12.44
C VAL A 130 -3.16 -4.62 11.11
N VAL A 131 -2.86 -3.33 10.92
CA VAL A 131 -3.20 -2.62 9.66
C VAL A 131 -2.50 -3.25 8.45
N LYS A 132 -1.29 -3.78 8.61
CA LYS A 132 -0.52 -4.37 7.52
C LYS A 132 -0.99 -5.78 7.13
N ASN A 133 -1.46 -6.55 8.11
CA ASN A 133 -1.68 -7.99 7.95
C ASN A 133 -3.16 -8.42 8.06
N TRP A 134 -4.08 -7.48 8.34
CA TRP A 134 -5.50 -7.80 8.49
C TRP A 134 -6.11 -8.38 7.21
N ARG A 135 -5.67 -7.89 6.03
CA ARG A 135 -6.10 -8.37 4.71
C ARG A 135 -4.96 -8.34 3.72
N LEU A 136 -5.11 -9.08 2.60
CA LEU A 136 -4.17 -9.10 1.49
C LEU A 136 -3.97 -7.68 0.91
N VAL A 137 -5.06 -6.94 0.73
CA VAL A 137 -5.02 -5.56 0.27
C VAL A 137 -5.02 -4.61 1.46
N LYS A 138 -4.07 -3.68 1.51
CA LYS A 138 -4.00 -2.68 2.58
C LYS A 138 -5.16 -1.69 2.48
N LEU A 139 -6.04 -1.68 3.49
CA LEU A 139 -7.22 -0.82 3.52
C LEU A 139 -6.95 0.58 4.10
N ALA A 140 -6.08 0.68 5.10
CA ALA A 140 -5.86 1.91 5.86
C ALA A 140 -4.45 2.46 5.61
N THR A 141 -4.27 3.24 4.54
CA THR A 141 -2.99 3.84 4.14
C THR A 141 -2.79 5.25 4.71
N THR A 142 -3.86 6.03 4.84
CA THR A 142 -3.80 7.40 5.36
C THR A 142 -4.05 7.45 6.87
N LYS A 143 -3.68 8.58 7.50
CA LYS A 143 -3.91 8.83 8.93
C LYS A 143 -5.39 8.73 9.31
N ASN A 144 -6.27 9.32 8.49
CA ASN A 144 -7.72 9.30 8.71
C ASN A 144 -8.28 7.89 8.59
N GLN A 145 -7.85 7.12 7.59
CA GLN A 145 -8.27 5.72 7.41
C GLN A 145 -7.84 4.85 8.58
N ARG A 146 -6.62 5.03 9.12
CA ARG A 146 -6.17 4.31 10.33
C ARG A 146 -7.01 4.67 11.55
N LYS A 147 -7.35 5.96 11.72
CA LYS A 147 -8.23 6.43 12.80
C LYS A 147 -9.62 5.79 12.70
N LEU A 148 -10.18 5.73 11.50
CA LEU A 148 -11.45 5.07 11.21
C LEU A 148 -11.37 3.55 11.44
N PHE A 149 -10.35 2.89 10.95
CA PHE A 149 -10.16 1.44 11.08
C PHE A 149 -10.28 0.94 12.52
N PHE A 150 -9.67 1.64 13.48
CA PHE A 150 -9.69 1.22 14.88
C PHE A 150 -10.94 1.67 15.65
N ASN A 151 -11.61 2.75 15.23
CA ASN A 151 -12.71 3.31 16.00
C ASN A 151 -14.09 3.02 15.40
N LEU A 152 -14.21 2.84 14.07
CA LEU A 152 -15.49 2.71 13.37
C LEU A 152 -16.33 1.57 13.94
N ARG A 153 -15.72 0.40 14.17
CA ARG A 153 -16.41 -0.78 14.70
C ARG A 153 -16.98 -0.56 16.10
N GLN A 154 -16.31 0.22 16.95
CA GLN A 154 -16.77 0.52 18.31
C GLN A 154 -17.86 1.59 18.32
N MET A 155 -17.85 2.49 17.35
CA MET A 155 -18.81 3.60 17.25
C MET A 155 -20.10 3.23 16.52
N LYS A 156 -20.08 2.10 15.80
CA LYS A 156 -21.24 1.59 15.09
C LYS A 156 -22.20 0.93 16.06
N GLU A 157 -23.44 1.43 16.13
CA GLU A 157 -24.45 0.94 17.08
C GLU A 157 -25.14 -0.35 16.59
N SER A 158 -25.11 -0.62 15.29
CA SER A 158 -25.78 -1.77 14.68
C SER A 158 -24.91 -2.45 13.62
N ASP A 159 -25.15 -3.73 13.37
CA ASP A 159 -24.50 -4.47 12.28
C ASP A 159 -25.00 -4.12 10.88
N LYS A 160 -26.00 -3.25 10.78
CA LYS A 160 -26.56 -2.77 9.50
C LYS A 160 -25.61 -1.76 8.86
N ALA A 161 -25.77 -1.54 7.54
CA ALA A 161 -25.04 -0.49 6.85
C ALA A 161 -25.29 0.89 7.51
N LEU A 162 -24.24 1.71 7.61
CA LEU A 162 -24.33 3.04 8.20
C LEU A 162 -25.24 3.94 7.36
N THR A 163 -26.14 4.64 8.04
CA THR A 163 -26.87 5.73 7.42
C THR A 163 -25.98 6.98 7.31
N TYR A 164 -26.28 7.85 6.35
CA TYR A 164 -25.54 9.11 6.19
C TYR A 164 -25.51 9.96 7.48
N GLY A 165 -26.61 9.96 8.25
CA GLY A 165 -26.69 10.67 9.53
C GLY A 165 -25.77 10.10 10.63
N GLU A 166 -25.63 8.77 10.70
CA GLU A 166 -24.68 8.11 11.60
C GLU A 166 -23.24 8.36 11.15
N ALA A 167 -22.96 8.27 9.85
CA ALA A 167 -21.68 8.57 9.28
C ALA A 167 -21.23 10.01 9.58
N GLN A 168 -22.15 10.97 9.56
CA GLN A 168 -21.88 12.36 9.91
C GLN A 168 -21.51 12.52 11.39
N LYS A 169 -22.21 11.88 12.31
CA LYS A 169 -21.88 11.91 13.74
C LYS A 169 -20.49 11.33 14.03
N ILE A 170 -20.18 10.21 13.40
CA ILE A 170 -18.87 9.58 13.52
C ILE A 170 -17.78 10.49 12.93
N ALA A 171 -18.05 11.11 11.76
CA ALA A 171 -17.15 12.03 11.10
C ALA A 171 -16.81 13.24 11.95
N GLU A 172 -17.81 13.84 12.61
CA GLU A 172 -17.62 14.96 13.57
C GLU A 172 -16.77 14.55 14.77
N THR A 173 -17.04 13.36 15.37
CA THR A 173 -16.29 12.86 16.52
C THR A 173 -14.82 12.56 16.17
N LEU A 174 -14.58 12.03 14.98
CA LEU A 174 -13.25 11.63 14.51
C LEU A 174 -12.55 12.72 13.68
N GLU A 175 -13.17 13.88 13.46
CA GLU A 175 -12.63 14.96 12.63
C GLU A 175 -12.20 14.50 11.23
N VAL A 176 -13.07 13.74 10.57
CA VAL A 176 -12.88 13.22 9.21
C VAL A 176 -14.07 13.58 8.32
N LYS A 177 -13.99 13.36 7.02
CA LYS A 177 -15.12 13.62 6.13
C LYS A 177 -16.14 12.49 6.21
N PRO A 178 -17.48 12.78 6.16
CA PRO A 178 -18.51 11.74 6.17
C PRO A 178 -18.35 10.70 5.06
N GLN A 179 -17.91 11.13 3.88
CA GLN A 179 -17.65 10.23 2.76
C GLN A 179 -16.52 9.22 3.09
N GLU A 180 -15.45 9.66 3.77
CA GLU A 180 -14.36 8.76 4.20
C GLU A 180 -14.85 7.68 5.17
N VAL A 181 -15.89 7.98 5.98
CA VAL A 181 -16.50 7.01 6.90
C VAL A 181 -17.26 5.94 6.13
N LEU A 182 -18.09 6.34 5.15
CA LEU A 182 -18.85 5.42 4.30
C LEU A 182 -17.92 4.55 3.45
N ASP A 183 -16.93 5.16 2.80
CA ASP A 183 -15.94 4.43 2.00
C ASP A 183 -15.17 3.40 2.86
N MET A 184 -14.86 3.75 4.11
CA MET A 184 -14.16 2.84 5.00
C MET A 184 -15.05 1.71 5.48
N GLU A 185 -16.33 1.98 5.75
CA GLU A 185 -17.31 0.93 6.08
C GLU A 185 -17.46 -0.08 4.96
N GLU A 186 -17.65 0.38 3.73
CA GLU A 186 -17.77 -0.48 2.55
C GLU A 186 -16.55 -1.40 2.41
N ARG A 187 -15.35 -0.84 2.53
CA ARG A 187 -14.10 -1.61 2.48
C ARG A 187 -13.95 -2.61 3.63
N MET A 188 -14.46 -2.29 4.83
CA MET A 188 -14.37 -3.18 5.98
C MET A 188 -15.41 -4.31 5.94
N THR A 189 -16.57 -4.07 5.34
CA THR A 189 -17.69 -5.03 5.29
C THR A 189 -17.47 -6.05 4.18
N GLY A 190 -16.91 -5.66 3.03
CA GLY A 190 -16.59 -6.56 1.92
C GLY A 190 -15.51 -7.57 2.30
N GLY A 191 -15.79 -8.88 2.20
CA GLY A 191 -14.78 -9.94 2.32
C GLY A 191 -13.96 -10.07 1.03
N GLU A 192 -12.80 -10.72 1.13
CA GLU A 192 -12.05 -11.19 -0.04
C GLU A 192 -12.77 -12.42 -0.60
N THR A 193 -12.97 -12.43 -1.92
CA THR A 193 -13.59 -13.56 -2.62
C THR A 193 -12.51 -14.38 -3.29
N SER A 194 -12.54 -15.71 -3.13
CA SER A 194 -11.62 -16.57 -3.86
C SER A 194 -11.92 -16.50 -5.36
N ILE A 195 -10.87 -16.31 -6.14
CA ILE A 195 -10.95 -16.35 -7.61
C ILE A 195 -10.83 -17.79 -8.10
N ASP A 196 -10.08 -18.62 -7.38
CA ASP A 196 -10.01 -20.04 -7.64
C ASP A 196 -11.28 -20.75 -7.16
N GLY A 197 -11.77 -21.71 -7.93
CA GLY A 197 -12.89 -22.56 -7.53
C GLY A 197 -12.54 -23.39 -6.30
N PRO A 198 -13.54 -23.92 -5.58
CA PRO A 198 -13.29 -24.87 -4.52
C PRO A 198 -12.59 -26.10 -5.08
N VAL A 199 -11.48 -26.50 -4.46
CA VAL A 199 -10.79 -27.74 -4.78
C VAL A 199 -11.63 -28.89 -4.20
N ASN A 200 -12.47 -29.51 -5.03
CA ASN A 200 -13.15 -30.76 -4.67
C ASN A 200 -12.29 -31.91 -5.19
N ASP A 201 -11.61 -32.60 -4.30
CA ASP A 201 -10.77 -33.77 -4.62
C ASP A 201 -11.55 -34.98 -5.16
N ASP A 202 -12.90 -35.00 -5.05
CA ASP A 202 -13.73 -36.19 -5.30
C ASP A 202 -14.64 -36.08 -6.54
N ASP A 203 -14.63 -35.02 -7.31
CA ASP A 203 -15.53 -34.86 -8.47
C ASP A 203 -14.75 -34.67 -9.78
N ASP A 204 -14.93 -35.63 -10.71
CA ASP A 204 -14.53 -35.57 -12.13
C ASP A 204 -15.23 -34.42 -12.91
N ASN A 205 -16.02 -33.58 -12.27
CA ASN A 205 -16.69 -32.44 -12.84
C ASN A 205 -15.78 -31.21 -12.76
N PRO A 206 -15.50 -30.51 -13.87
CA PRO A 206 -14.72 -29.28 -13.84
C PRO A 206 -15.42 -28.26 -12.95
N THR A 207 -14.84 -28.02 -11.77
CA THR A 207 -15.37 -27.04 -10.82
C THR A 207 -15.24 -25.67 -11.45
N PHE A 208 -16.36 -25.00 -11.61
CA PHE A 208 -16.43 -23.65 -12.14
C PHE A 208 -15.58 -22.69 -11.30
N SER A 209 -14.55 -22.13 -11.92
CA SER A 209 -13.67 -21.15 -11.28
C SER A 209 -13.99 -19.73 -11.79
N PRO A 210 -14.21 -18.74 -10.87
CA PRO A 210 -14.42 -17.36 -11.29
C PRO A 210 -13.29 -16.81 -12.16
N ILE A 211 -12.05 -17.31 -12.01
CA ILE A 211 -10.90 -16.87 -12.83
C ILE A 211 -11.09 -17.16 -14.33
N ASP A 212 -11.82 -18.23 -14.67
CA ASP A 212 -12.05 -18.62 -16.07
C ASP A 212 -12.94 -17.61 -16.82
N TRP A 213 -13.67 -16.78 -16.07
CA TRP A 213 -14.55 -15.74 -16.61
C TRP A 213 -13.92 -14.36 -16.61
N LEU A 214 -12.81 -14.19 -15.88
CA LEU A 214 -12.08 -12.93 -15.84
C LEU A 214 -11.22 -12.83 -17.08
N SER A 215 -11.79 -12.30 -18.17
CA SER A 215 -11.05 -11.90 -19.35
C SER A 215 -10.98 -10.37 -19.43
N ARG A 216 -9.89 -9.85 -19.98
CA ARG A 216 -9.88 -8.46 -20.43
C ARG A 216 -10.55 -8.41 -21.80
N ASP A 217 -11.54 -7.55 -21.97
CA ASP A 217 -12.18 -7.34 -23.27
C ASP A 217 -11.15 -6.95 -24.36
N GLU A 218 -10.07 -6.28 -23.96
CA GLU A 218 -8.98 -5.86 -24.84
C GLU A 218 -8.10 -7.02 -25.33
N ASP A 219 -8.05 -8.14 -24.61
CA ASP A 219 -7.21 -9.31 -24.94
C ASP A 219 -7.93 -10.32 -25.85
N GLY A 220 -9.19 -10.09 -26.19
CA GLY A 220 -9.95 -10.95 -27.09
C GLY A 220 -9.35 -10.97 -28.50
N PRO A 221 -9.31 -12.15 -29.19
CA PRO A 221 -8.78 -12.26 -30.55
C PRO A 221 -9.43 -11.24 -31.51
N MET A 222 -10.71 -10.94 -31.30
CA MET A 222 -11.45 -9.99 -32.12
C MET A 222 -10.94 -8.56 -31.96
N HIS A 223 -10.69 -8.12 -30.72
CA HIS A 223 -10.11 -6.80 -30.45
C HIS A 223 -8.69 -6.65 -30.97
N GLN A 224 -7.89 -7.72 -30.87
CA GLN A 224 -6.55 -7.73 -31.46
C GLN A 224 -6.61 -7.62 -32.98
N MET A 225 -7.51 -8.36 -33.64
CA MET A 225 -7.74 -8.28 -35.10
C MET A 225 -8.24 -6.89 -35.51
N GLU A 226 -9.18 -6.31 -34.77
CA GLU A 226 -9.64 -4.94 -35.00
C GLU A 226 -8.53 -3.91 -34.84
N ALA A 227 -7.71 -4.03 -33.79
CA ALA A 227 -6.57 -3.14 -33.55
C ALA A 227 -5.54 -3.22 -34.67
N LEU A 228 -5.18 -4.44 -35.09
CA LEU A 228 -4.28 -4.68 -36.25
C LEU A 228 -4.86 -4.15 -37.52
N SER A 229 -6.14 -4.39 -37.80
CA SER A 229 -6.83 -3.88 -39.00
C SER A 229 -6.86 -2.37 -39.01
N ARG A 230 -7.15 -1.74 -37.86
CA ARG A 230 -7.15 -0.28 -37.69
C ARG A 230 -5.75 0.32 -37.88
N GLU A 231 -4.71 -0.33 -37.35
CA GLU A 231 -3.32 0.10 -37.54
C GLU A 231 -2.90 -0.02 -39.00
N LYS A 232 -3.22 -1.11 -39.66
CA LYS A 232 -2.95 -1.33 -41.07
C LYS A 232 -3.67 -0.29 -41.94
N LEU A 233 -4.96 -0.06 -41.70
CA LEU A 233 -5.76 0.96 -42.38
C LEU A 233 -5.17 2.36 -42.17
N SER A 234 -4.73 2.68 -40.94
CA SER A 234 -4.10 3.95 -40.63
C SER A 234 -2.79 4.17 -41.39
N ARG A 235 -1.93 3.16 -41.44
CA ARG A 235 -0.61 3.25 -42.14
C ARG A 235 -0.73 3.21 -43.63
N GLU A 236 -1.39 2.21 -44.18
CA GLU A 236 -1.52 2.02 -45.62
C GLU A 236 -2.47 3.03 -46.25
N GLY A 237 -3.59 3.29 -45.58
CA GLY A 237 -4.58 4.28 -46.00
C GLY A 237 -4.00 5.70 -45.99
N LEU A 238 -3.23 6.06 -44.97
CA LEU A 238 -2.56 7.36 -44.92
C LEU A 238 -1.56 7.51 -46.04
N LYS A 239 -0.76 6.46 -46.35
CA LYS A 239 0.21 6.47 -47.43
C LYS A 239 -0.48 6.65 -48.79
N LYS A 240 -1.52 5.90 -49.07
CA LYS A 240 -2.30 6.03 -50.31
C LYS A 240 -3.00 7.38 -50.45
N ALA A 241 -3.54 7.89 -49.33
CA ALA A 241 -4.16 9.21 -49.31
C ALA A 241 -3.15 10.34 -49.58
N LEU A 242 -1.90 10.18 -49.15
CA LEU A 242 -0.81 11.12 -49.44
C LEU A 242 -0.35 10.98 -50.92
N ASP A 243 -0.31 9.76 -51.46
CA ASP A 243 0.06 9.50 -52.85
C ASP A 243 -1.00 10.01 -53.85
N ALA A 244 -2.26 10.17 -53.44
CA ALA A 244 -3.34 10.76 -54.22
C ALA A 244 -3.30 12.32 -54.26
N LEU A 245 -2.40 12.95 -53.51
CA LEU A 245 -2.22 14.41 -53.51
C LEU A 245 -1.19 14.85 -54.55
N ASP A 246 -1.40 16.05 -55.10
CA ASP A 246 -0.36 16.74 -55.88
C ASP A 246 0.81 17.16 -54.95
N GLU A 247 2.00 17.29 -55.54
CA GLU A 247 3.25 17.53 -54.80
C GLU A 247 3.19 18.75 -53.87
N ARG A 248 2.50 19.80 -54.27
CA ARG A 248 2.30 21.03 -53.47
C ARG A 248 1.40 20.79 -52.27
N SER A 249 0.27 20.11 -52.48
CA SER A 249 -0.66 19.76 -51.42
C SER A 249 -0.04 18.77 -50.43
N ARG A 250 0.71 17.77 -50.92
CA ARG A 250 1.45 16.83 -50.08
C ARG A 250 2.47 17.54 -49.20
N ARG A 251 3.26 18.46 -49.76
CA ARG A 251 4.24 19.25 -49.01
C ARG A 251 3.61 20.07 -47.87
N VAL A 252 2.44 20.67 -48.11
CA VAL A 252 1.71 21.44 -47.10
C VAL A 252 1.23 20.53 -45.95
N ILE A 253 0.69 19.35 -46.30
CA ILE A 253 0.22 18.38 -45.27
C ILE A 253 1.38 17.80 -44.48
N GLU A 254 2.46 17.40 -45.11
CA GLU A 254 3.66 16.86 -44.47
C GLU A 254 4.28 17.89 -43.48
N ALA A 255 4.42 19.14 -43.89
CA ALA A 255 5.05 20.15 -43.05
C ALA A 255 4.21 20.60 -41.86
N ARG A 256 2.87 20.51 -41.97
CA ARG A 256 1.97 20.95 -40.88
C ARG A 256 1.46 19.85 -39.96
N TRP A 257 1.28 18.61 -40.48
CA TRP A 257 0.59 17.56 -39.79
C TRP A 257 1.44 16.32 -39.53
N LEU A 258 2.45 16.04 -40.36
CA LEU A 258 3.24 14.83 -40.26
C LEU A 258 4.67 15.03 -39.74
N LYS A 259 5.18 16.27 -39.73
CA LYS A 259 6.45 16.59 -39.08
C LYS A 259 6.23 16.74 -37.55
N THR A 260 5.98 15.64 -36.91
CA THR A 260 6.11 15.46 -35.46
C THR A 260 7.23 14.45 -35.26
N ASP A 261 8.45 14.79 -35.60
CA ASP A 261 9.59 13.94 -35.26
C ASP A 261 9.81 13.99 -33.76
N ALA A 262 9.74 12.83 -33.14
CA ALA A 262 9.90 12.64 -31.70
C ALA A 262 11.31 13.06 -31.19
N GLU A 263 12.24 13.40 -32.09
CA GLU A 263 13.63 13.78 -31.77
C GLU A 263 13.93 15.27 -31.93
N ASP A 264 13.19 15.99 -32.78
CA ASP A 264 13.32 17.44 -32.92
C ASP A 264 12.00 18.10 -32.55
N ASN A 265 11.95 18.79 -31.44
CA ASN A 265 10.85 19.60 -30.91
C ASN A 265 10.45 20.76 -31.87
N ALA A 266 10.44 20.50 -33.19
CA ALA A 266 10.11 21.46 -34.22
C ALA A 266 8.60 21.66 -34.28
N ALA A 267 8.17 22.87 -33.93
CA ALA A 267 6.77 23.27 -34.05
C ALA A 267 6.29 23.09 -35.50
N PRO A 268 5.02 22.71 -35.72
CA PRO A 268 4.46 22.56 -37.05
C PRO A 268 4.59 23.89 -37.84
N ALA A 269 4.93 23.77 -39.12
CA ALA A 269 5.18 24.95 -39.98
C ALA A 269 3.95 25.86 -40.02
N THR A 270 4.16 27.15 -39.89
CA THR A 270 3.11 28.15 -39.93
C THR A 270 2.64 28.42 -41.38
N LEU A 271 1.40 28.89 -41.55
CA LEU A 271 0.89 29.24 -42.88
C LEU A 271 1.75 30.32 -43.57
N GLN A 272 2.41 31.22 -42.81
CA GLN A 272 3.26 32.27 -43.33
C GLN A 272 4.59 31.71 -43.85
N GLU A 273 5.20 30.79 -43.18
CA GLU A 273 6.44 30.11 -43.61
C GLU A 273 6.21 29.30 -44.91
N LEU A 274 5.13 28.54 -44.96
CA LEU A 274 4.77 27.79 -46.16
C LEU A 274 4.36 28.70 -47.33
N ALA A 275 3.75 29.85 -47.06
CA ALA A 275 3.44 30.86 -48.06
C ALA A 275 4.72 31.43 -48.67
N ALA A 276 5.74 31.70 -47.85
CA ALA A 276 7.05 32.16 -48.33
C ALA A 276 7.78 31.08 -49.13
N GLU A 277 7.75 29.78 -48.66
CA GLU A 277 8.36 28.63 -49.36
C GLU A 277 7.73 28.39 -50.75
N LEU A 278 6.39 28.42 -50.82
CA LEU A 278 5.65 28.13 -52.04
C LEU A 278 5.42 29.35 -52.95
N GLY A 279 5.80 30.54 -52.54
CA GLY A 279 5.64 31.78 -53.34
C GLY A 279 4.15 32.17 -53.53
N VAL A 280 3.28 31.88 -52.54
CA VAL A 280 1.84 32.18 -52.58
C VAL A 280 1.37 32.90 -51.32
N SER A 281 0.16 33.43 -51.31
CA SER A 281 -0.39 34.03 -50.09
C SER A 281 -0.77 32.98 -49.02
N ALA A 282 -0.71 33.36 -47.77
CA ALA A 282 -1.08 32.49 -46.65
C ALA A 282 -2.53 31.96 -46.78
N GLU A 283 -3.46 32.76 -47.29
CA GLU A 283 -4.82 32.35 -47.57
C GLU A 283 -4.88 31.29 -48.69
N ARG A 284 -3.99 31.37 -49.69
CA ARG A 284 -3.90 30.37 -50.71
C ARG A 284 -3.38 29.02 -50.17
N VAL A 285 -2.41 29.05 -49.25
CA VAL A 285 -1.94 27.86 -48.53
C VAL A 285 -3.08 27.22 -47.75
N ARG A 286 -3.92 27.97 -47.08
CA ARG A 286 -5.10 27.52 -46.35
C ARG A 286 -6.13 26.85 -47.29
N GLN A 287 -6.32 27.41 -48.48
CA GLN A 287 -7.21 26.81 -49.51
C GLN A 287 -6.65 25.47 -50.00
N ILE A 288 -5.33 25.40 -50.25
CA ILE A 288 -4.64 24.17 -50.65
C ILE A 288 -4.79 23.11 -49.58
N GLU A 289 -4.53 23.45 -48.33
CA GLU A 289 -4.70 22.57 -47.18
C GLU A 289 -6.10 21.99 -47.08
N LYS A 290 -7.14 22.88 -47.14
CA LYS A 290 -8.54 22.45 -47.09
C LYS A 290 -8.90 21.50 -48.23
N LYS A 291 -8.42 21.79 -49.44
CA LYS A 291 -8.63 20.90 -50.58
C LYS A 291 -7.92 19.56 -50.45
N ALA A 292 -6.66 19.59 -49.94
CA ALA A 292 -5.88 18.39 -49.68
C ALA A 292 -6.57 17.47 -48.66
N LEU A 293 -7.03 18.02 -47.52
CA LEU A 293 -7.75 17.26 -46.52
C LEU A 293 -9.06 16.63 -47.04
N LEU A 294 -9.79 17.34 -47.94
CA LEU A 294 -10.98 16.79 -48.57
C LEU A 294 -10.64 15.63 -49.52
N THR A 295 -9.54 15.75 -50.31
CA THR A 295 -9.08 14.69 -51.20
C THR A 295 -8.61 13.48 -50.39
N MET A 296 -7.85 13.66 -49.34
CA MET A 296 -7.44 12.58 -48.44
C MET A 296 -8.63 11.87 -47.80
N ARG A 297 -9.64 12.66 -47.34
CA ARG A 297 -10.88 12.11 -46.76
C ARG A 297 -11.63 11.22 -47.77
N SER A 298 -11.73 11.65 -49.01
CA SER A 298 -12.39 10.85 -50.06
C SER A 298 -11.61 9.57 -50.39
N ALA A 299 -10.27 9.62 -50.45
CA ALA A 299 -9.41 8.46 -50.64
C ALA A 299 -9.53 7.43 -49.51
N LEU A 300 -9.55 7.90 -48.27
CA LEU A 300 -9.72 7.04 -47.06
C LEU A 300 -11.13 6.44 -46.95
N ALA A 301 -12.16 7.13 -47.39
CA ALA A 301 -13.53 6.62 -47.40
C ALA A 301 -13.70 5.48 -48.39
N GLY A 302 -13.12 5.60 -49.60
CA GLY A 302 -13.14 4.53 -50.62
C GLY A 302 -12.42 3.25 -50.17
N GLU A 303 -11.39 3.34 -49.36
CA GLU A 303 -10.71 2.15 -48.81
C GLU A 303 -11.51 1.47 -47.69
N ARG A 304 -12.18 2.24 -46.88
CA ARG A 304 -13.06 1.70 -45.81
C ARG A 304 -14.18 0.83 -46.43
N ASP A 305 -14.78 1.32 -47.50
CA ASP A 305 -15.84 0.60 -48.19
C ASP A 305 -15.29 -0.66 -48.90
N ALA A 306 -14.08 -0.60 -49.47
CA ALA A 306 -13.44 -1.74 -50.14
C ALA A 306 -13.03 -2.88 -49.19
N ILE A 307 -12.79 -2.59 -47.89
CA ILE A 307 -12.47 -3.61 -46.87
C ILE A 307 -13.74 -4.27 -46.35
N ILE A 308 -14.84 -3.52 -46.25
CA ILE A 308 -16.14 -4.06 -45.81
C ILE A 308 -16.74 -5.00 -46.86
N ASP A 309 -16.49 -4.76 -48.16
CA ASP A 309 -16.98 -5.58 -49.26
C ASP A 309 -16.10 -6.80 -49.57
N SER A 310 -14.94 -6.97 -48.88
CA SER A 310 -14.01 -8.09 -49.09
C SER A 310 -14.13 -9.22 -48.05
N ASP A 311 -15.01 -9.13 -47.09
CA ASP A 311 -15.41 -10.16 -46.13
C ASP A 311 -16.84 -10.66 -46.44
#